data_37cd374150354553aa490839a157af88
#
_entry.id   37cd374150354553aa490839a157af88
#
_cell.length_a   1.000
_cell.length_b   1.000
_cell.length_c   1.000
_cell.angle_alpha   90.00
_cell.angle_beta   90.00
_cell.angle_gamma   90.00
#
_symmetry.space_group_name_H-M   'P 1'
#
loop_
_entity.id
_entity.type
_entity.pdbx_description
1 polymer ?
#
loop_
_entity_poly.entity_id
_entity_poly.type
_entity_poly.pdbx_seq_one_letter_code
_entity_poly.pdbx_strand_id
1 'polypeptide(L)'
;MKFYDRLLKIKKLSPFCHSFHGLRFSFSECLPCVSRSGLLSLLWVGALVGGVFLTGCREELKDLQAKTSVEKCSESVQFESVESDYFSIGKLCGVDVAVVRSVVGKDTLVHKYVMMDSAAAALGTDLQRRGFPEDWLSAVVLRVPLNRVAALSTSQVGYMLRLGLRDNIVGVSDGQYIVDSILYERAQKNTVASIGYDAGALEKLMALNLDLVLDFTTGGDYDNYEQIARTNLPLMLTSEWQENTPLAKLEWIKLYGILFGIRAQADSIYRQEKEKYETLKALIASTDSLSSLVSRHSSEHCPRVLAGMSYGGVWHASGGKSFTANLVRDAGGCYVWASDTSRELTFSFEEVYALADSVDMWVNPSAFGTVDEILSLEPRVKNIKAFRDKLVFQNDGLKGPGAGNDFYEGAITRPAELLWNLTKCIKGSVPRVNSIDTSYKWYRNIYNF
;
A
#
# COMPACT_ATOMS: atom_id res chain seq x y z
N MET A 1 8.65 11.45 -8.61
CA MET A 1 9.27 12.77 -8.91
C MET A 1 9.38 13.14 -10.39
N LYS A 2 9.50 12.24 -11.37
CA LYS A 2 9.05 12.52 -12.74
C LYS A 2 7.54 12.83 -12.82
N PHE A 3 6.81 12.53 -11.82
CA PHE A 3 5.43 12.92 -11.55
C PHE A 3 5.29 14.45 -11.44
N TYR A 4 6.20 15.14 -10.79
CA TYR A 4 6.21 16.60 -10.64
C TYR A 4 6.56 17.34 -11.95
N ASP A 5 7.45 16.79 -12.77
CA ASP A 5 7.87 17.45 -14.03
C ASP A 5 6.79 17.47 -15.13
N ARG A 6 5.86 16.52 -15.13
CA ARG A 6 4.70 16.56 -16.05
C ARG A 6 3.68 17.64 -15.68
N LEU A 7 3.59 17.99 -14.40
CA LEU A 7 2.63 18.95 -13.86
C LEU A 7 2.92 20.39 -14.28
N LEU A 8 4.16 20.75 -14.54
CA LEU A 8 4.55 22.09 -14.97
C LEU A 8 4.33 22.36 -16.46
N LYS A 9 4.11 21.32 -17.29
CA LYS A 9 3.89 21.49 -18.74
C LYS A 9 2.45 21.72 -19.16
N ILE A 10 1.47 21.49 -18.30
CA ILE A 10 0.03 21.59 -18.63
C ILE A 10 -0.57 22.99 -18.36
N LYS A 11 0.15 23.90 -17.75
CA LYS A 11 -0.32 25.27 -17.47
C LYS A 11 -0.38 26.24 -18.66
N LYS A 12 -0.21 25.76 -19.90
CA LYS A 12 -0.36 26.61 -21.09
C LYS A 12 -1.27 25.98 -22.12
N LEU A 13 -2.56 26.00 -21.91
CA LEU A 13 -3.55 26.06 -23.00
C LEU A 13 -4.89 26.55 -22.40
N SER A 14 -5.27 27.73 -22.82
CA SER A 14 -6.46 28.48 -22.49
C SER A 14 -7.56 28.21 -23.54
N PRO A 15 -8.76 28.82 -23.46
CA PRO A 15 -10.05 28.10 -23.49
C PRO A 15 -10.77 28.23 -24.85
N PHE A 16 -11.61 27.30 -25.19
CA PHE A 16 -12.69 27.52 -26.17
C PHE A 16 -14.03 26.98 -25.66
N CYS A 17 -14.88 27.93 -25.38
CA CYS A 17 -16.31 27.79 -25.20
C CYS A 17 -16.97 27.58 -26.57
N HIS A 18 -17.83 26.58 -26.75
CA HIS A 18 -19.00 26.73 -27.60
C HIS A 18 -20.10 25.73 -27.20
N SER A 19 -21.26 26.33 -26.96
CA SER A 19 -22.57 25.73 -26.76
C SER A 19 -23.03 24.91 -27.97
N PHE A 20 -23.76 23.84 -27.69
CA PHE A 20 -24.86 23.41 -28.59
C PHE A 20 -26.06 22.87 -27.78
N HIS A 21 -27.20 23.45 -28.14
CA HIS A 21 -28.54 23.14 -27.66
C HIS A 21 -29.11 21.87 -28.31
N GLY A 22 -29.89 21.13 -27.55
CA GLY A 22 -31.17 20.57 -27.99
C GLY A 22 -31.15 19.19 -28.65
N LEU A 23 -31.81 18.24 -27.96
CA LEU A 23 -32.91 17.46 -28.54
C LEU A 23 -33.52 16.52 -27.49
N ARG A 24 -34.76 16.81 -27.13
CA ARG A 24 -35.66 15.90 -26.41
C ARG A 24 -36.11 14.81 -27.35
N PHE A 25 -36.11 13.56 -26.90
CA PHE A 25 -37.03 12.54 -27.41
C PHE A 25 -37.74 11.82 -26.28
N SER A 26 -39.08 11.99 -26.34
CA SER A 26 -40.08 11.26 -25.58
C SER A 26 -40.45 10.01 -26.39
N PHE A 27 -40.53 8.84 -25.76
CA PHE A 27 -41.38 7.77 -26.27
C PHE A 27 -42.05 7.02 -25.13
N SER A 28 -43.35 7.15 -25.12
CA SER A 28 -44.34 6.36 -24.40
C SER A 28 -44.74 5.14 -25.24
N GLU A 29 -45.39 4.17 -24.55
CA GLU A 29 -46.24 3.08 -25.05
C GLU A 29 -45.52 1.80 -25.54
N CYS A 30 -45.85 0.61 -25.05
CA CYS A 30 -47.10 -0.15 -25.13
C CYS A 30 -47.07 -1.39 -24.23
N LEU A 31 -48.15 -1.60 -23.52
CA LEU A 31 -48.58 -2.89 -22.99
C LEU A 31 -49.45 -3.61 -24.07
N PRO A 32 -49.54 -4.94 -24.03
CA PRO A 32 -50.87 -5.51 -24.22
C PRO A 32 -51.32 -6.47 -23.10
N CYS A 33 -52.54 -6.30 -22.77
CA CYS A 33 -53.41 -7.17 -22.00
C CYS A 33 -53.56 -8.58 -22.62
N VAL A 34 -53.69 -9.63 -21.80
CA VAL A 34 -54.50 -10.79 -22.13
C VAL A 34 -55.36 -11.22 -20.96
N SER A 35 -56.55 -11.53 -21.28
CA SER A 35 -57.82 -11.66 -20.58
C SER A 35 -57.96 -12.87 -19.64
N ARG A 36 -58.93 -12.66 -18.74
CA ARG A 36 -59.63 -13.68 -17.93
C ARG A 36 -60.44 -14.64 -18.83
N SER A 37 -60.49 -15.89 -18.42
CA SER A 37 -61.77 -16.64 -18.28
C SER A 37 -61.51 -18.14 -17.98
N GLY A 38 -62.37 -18.72 -17.15
CA GLY A 38 -62.65 -20.17 -17.10
C GLY A 38 -62.61 -20.78 -15.70
N LEU A 39 -63.69 -20.60 -14.96
CA LEU A 39 -64.71 -21.50 -14.46
C LEU A 39 -64.32 -22.56 -13.40
N LEU A 40 -64.82 -22.30 -12.23
CA LEU A 40 -65.64 -23.14 -11.31
C LEU A 40 -65.90 -24.59 -11.75
N SER A 41 -65.52 -25.54 -10.96
CA SER A 41 -66.35 -26.52 -10.30
C SER A 41 -65.49 -27.68 -9.74
N LEU A 42 -65.62 -27.93 -8.47
CA LEU A 42 -65.87 -29.19 -7.78
C LEU A 42 -65.59 -29.05 -6.31
N LEU A 43 -66.69 -28.79 -5.60
CA LEU A 43 -66.80 -28.90 -4.13
C LEU A 43 -67.07 -30.37 -3.74
N TRP A 44 -66.57 -30.70 -2.53
CA TRP A 44 -66.95 -31.78 -1.70
C TRP A 44 -66.43 -33.20 -2.04
N VAL A 45 -65.38 -33.60 -1.27
CA VAL A 45 -65.34 -34.82 -0.41
C VAL A 45 -63.97 -34.81 0.30
N GLY A 46 -63.92 -34.80 1.64
CA GLY A 46 -62.65 -35.02 2.35
C GLY A 46 -62.43 -34.24 3.63
N ALA A 47 -63.48 -33.95 4.38
CA ALA A 47 -63.34 -33.59 5.80
C ALA A 47 -63.41 -34.84 6.62
N LEU A 48 -62.27 -35.44 7.00
CA LEU A 48 -62.11 -36.33 8.17
C LEU A 48 -60.82 -37.20 8.12
N VAL A 49 -59.66 -36.66 7.70
CA VAL A 49 -58.36 -37.24 8.09
C VAL A 49 -57.29 -36.11 7.95
N GLY A 50 -57.35 -35.10 8.76
CA GLY A 50 -56.41 -33.99 8.64
C GLY A 50 -56.01 -33.32 9.96
N GLY A 51 -56.24 -34.00 11.09
CA GLY A 51 -56.01 -33.42 12.40
C GLY A 51 -54.68 -33.72 13.10
N VAL A 52 -53.76 -34.44 12.47
CA VAL A 52 -52.52 -34.89 13.16
C VAL A 52 -51.23 -34.47 12.42
N PHE A 53 -51.31 -33.87 11.21
CA PHE A 53 -50.09 -33.48 10.48
C PHE A 53 -49.76 -32.00 10.53
N LEU A 54 -50.53 -31.14 11.22
CA LEU A 54 -50.26 -29.70 11.27
C LEU A 54 -49.50 -29.25 12.53
N THR A 55 -49.28 -30.12 13.49
CA THR A 55 -48.50 -29.77 14.69
C THR A 55 -47.00 -30.01 14.52
N GLY A 56 -46.56 -30.98 13.72
CA GLY A 56 -45.14 -31.26 13.48
C GLY A 56 -44.41 -30.22 12.65
N CYS A 57 -45.06 -29.65 11.63
CA CYS A 57 -44.40 -28.61 10.79
C CYS A 57 -44.26 -27.23 11.46
N ARG A 58 -44.99 -27.00 12.55
CA ARG A 58 -44.91 -25.71 13.27
C ARG A 58 -43.82 -25.68 14.32
N GLU A 59 -43.40 -26.83 14.81
CA GLU A 59 -42.26 -26.97 15.71
C GLU A 59 -40.95 -26.97 14.92
N GLU A 60 -40.87 -27.68 13.78
CA GLU A 60 -39.69 -27.64 12.90
C GLU A 60 -39.44 -26.22 12.33
N LEU A 61 -40.48 -25.44 11.99
CA LEU A 61 -40.36 -24.06 11.58
C LEU A 61 -39.90 -23.12 12.70
N LYS A 62 -40.30 -23.41 13.95
CA LYS A 62 -39.82 -22.67 15.13
C LYS A 62 -38.38 -23.03 15.48
N ASP A 63 -37.96 -24.28 15.32
CA ASP A 63 -36.60 -24.72 15.52
C ASP A 63 -35.65 -24.20 14.39
N LEU A 64 -36.15 -24.11 13.16
CA LEU A 64 -35.39 -23.44 12.08
C LEU A 64 -35.31 -21.93 12.28
N GLN A 65 -36.36 -21.27 12.79
CA GLN A 65 -36.31 -19.84 13.15
C GLN A 65 -35.49 -19.59 14.43
N ALA A 66 -35.45 -20.51 15.38
CA ALA A 66 -34.58 -20.39 16.56
C ALA A 66 -33.11 -20.62 16.26
N LYS A 67 -32.78 -21.41 15.21
CA LYS A 67 -31.38 -21.56 14.72
C LYS A 67 -30.90 -20.44 13.85
N THR A 68 -31.75 -19.49 13.45
CA THR A 68 -31.41 -18.28 12.69
C THR A 68 -31.43 -17.00 13.53
N SER A 69 -31.50 -17.09 14.85
CA SER A 69 -31.14 -15.93 15.67
C SER A 69 -29.63 -15.70 15.55
N VAL A 70 -29.22 -14.84 14.65
CA VAL A 70 -27.87 -14.28 14.64
C VAL A 70 -27.64 -13.73 16.05
N GLU A 71 -26.80 -14.44 16.81
CA GLU A 71 -26.43 -14.02 18.16
C GLU A 71 -25.93 -12.58 18.02
N LYS A 72 -26.55 -11.63 18.69
CA LYS A 72 -26.12 -10.24 18.64
C LYS A 72 -24.69 -10.17 19.11
N CYS A 73 -23.81 -9.66 18.27
CA CYS A 73 -22.43 -9.45 18.62
C CYS A 73 -22.34 -8.49 19.81
N SER A 74 -21.96 -9.02 20.96
CA SER A 74 -21.71 -8.23 22.19
C SER A 74 -20.20 -8.04 22.43
N GLU A 75 -19.37 -8.45 21.47
CA GLU A 75 -17.93 -8.47 21.61
C GLU A 75 -17.30 -7.11 21.28
N SER A 76 -16.22 -6.78 21.96
CA SER A 76 -15.30 -5.74 21.55
C SER A 76 -14.30 -6.29 20.54
N VAL A 77 -13.79 -5.45 19.65
CA VAL A 77 -12.74 -5.86 18.70
C VAL A 77 -11.52 -6.39 19.44
N GLN A 78 -11.09 -7.58 19.06
CA GLN A 78 -9.83 -8.17 19.53
C GLN A 78 -8.76 -7.87 18.47
N PHE A 79 -8.01 -6.75 18.64
CA PHE A 79 -6.92 -6.41 17.77
C PHE A 79 -5.67 -7.24 18.06
N GLU A 80 -4.98 -7.62 17.00
CA GLU A 80 -3.66 -8.24 17.10
C GLU A 80 -2.60 -7.16 17.38
N SER A 81 -1.54 -7.54 18.07
CA SER A 81 -0.36 -6.68 18.20
C SER A 81 0.31 -6.56 16.84
N VAL A 82 0.47 -5.34 16.35
CA VAL A 82 1.14 -5.00 15.09
C VAL A 82 2.20 -3.92 15.34
N GLU A 83 3.23 -3.90 14.49
CA GLU A 83 4.28 -2.87 14.51
C GLU A 83 3.87 -1.61 13.75
N SER A 84 2.83 -1.71 12.92
CA SER A 84 2.33 -0.61 12.12
C SER A 84 1.56 0.42 12.95
N ASP A 85 1.82 1.69 12.69
CA ASP A 85 1.03 2.80 13.22
C ASP A 85 -0.23 3.07 12.39
N TYR A 86 -0.29 2.58 11.16
CA TYR A 86 -1.28 2.97 10.16
C TYR A 86 -2.35 1.93 9.86
N PHE A 87 -2.17 0.67 10.31
CA PHE A 87 -3.27 -0.30 10.27
C PHE A 87 -3.33 -1.10 11.56
N SER A 88 -4.51 -1.67 11.80
CA SER A 88 -4.75 -2.67 12.85
C SER A 88 -5.67 -3.74 12.27
N ILE A 89 -5.38 -5.00 12.52
CA ILE A 89 -6.21 -6.14 12.13
C ILE A 89 -6.70 -6.88 13.38
N GLY A 90 -7.85 -7.51 13.29
CA GLY A 90 -8.42 -8.23 14.43
C GLY A 90 -9.65 -9.02 14.07
N LYS A 91 -10.36 -9.48 15.10
CA LYS A 91 -11.62 -10.19 14.99
C LYS A 91 -12.74 -9.40 15.65
N LEU A 92 -13.91 -9.41 15.02
CA LEU A 92 -15.15 -8.86 15.57
C LEU A 92 -16.32 -9.70 15.05
N CYS A 93 -17.19 -10.16 15.93
CA CYS A 93 -18.35 -10.97 15.55
C CYS A 93 -17.98 -12.19 14.67
N GLY A 94 -16.87 -12.83 14.96
CA GLY A 94 -16.40 -14.02 14.25
C GLY A 94 -15.80 -13.76 12.84
N VAL A 95 -15.70 -12.50 12.39
CA VAL A 95 -15.11 -12.15 11.10
C VAL A 95 -13.82 -11.33 11.27
N ASP A 96 -12.98 -11.32 10.24
CA ASP A 96 -11.80 -10.46 10.22
C ASP A 96 -12.19 -9.00 10.00
N VAL A 97 -11.54 -8.11 10.73
CA VAL A 97 -11.72 -6.67 10.60
C VAL A 97 -10.38 -5.95 10.49
N ALA A 98 -10.40 -4.81 9.82
CA ALA A 98 -9.23 -3.93 9.75
C ALA A 98 -9.63 -2.48 9.96
N VAL A 99 -8.73 -1.74 10.59
CA VAL A 99 -8.78 -0.27 10.67
C VAL A 99 -7.53 0.27 9.99
N VAL A 100 -7.71 1.10 8.98
CA VAL A 100 -6.61 1.77 8.27
C VAL A 100 -6.67 3.27 8.58
N ARG A 101 -5.50 3.83 8.87
CA ARG A 101 -5.30 5.26 9.14
C ARG A 101 -4.41 5.85 8.06
N SER A 102 -4.79 7.00 7.52
CA SER A 102 -4.00 7.75 6.55
C SER A 102 -3.86 9.19 7.05
N VAL A 103 -2.63 9.64 7.25
CA VAL A 103 -2.36 11.03 7.63
C VAL A 103 -2.29 11.88 6.37
N VAL A 104 -3.15 12.90 6.30
CA VAL A 104 -3.27 13.81 5.17
C VAL A 104 -3.17 15.24 5.70
N GLY A 105 -2.03 15.88 5.49
CA GLY A 105 -1.75 17.18 6.08
C GLY A 105 -1.76 17.13 7.62
N LYS A 106 -2.76 17.77 8.25
CA LYS A 106 -2.95 17.75 9.72
C LYS A 106 -4.04 16.77 10.16
N ASP A 107 -4.76 16.19 9.23
CA ASP A 107 -5.90 15.32 9.50
C ASP A 107 -5.49 13.85 9.41
N THR A 108 -6.27 13.00 10.09
CA THR A 108 -6.13 11.55 10.00
C THR A 108 -7.45 10.97 9.51
N LEU A 109 -7.44 10.41 8.32
CA LEU A 109 -8.55 9.62 7.80
C LEU A 109 -8.51 8.23 8.45
N VAL A 110 -9.66 7.77 8.92
CA VAL A 110 -9.81 6.45 9.54
C VAL A 110 -10.87 5.68 8.79
N HIS A 111 -10.48 4.55 8.21
CA HIS A 111 -11.36 3.67 7.47
C HIS A 111 -11.46 2.30 8.17
N LYS A 112 -12.67 1.77 8.27
CA LYS A 112 -12.96 0.47 8.86
C LYS A 112 -13.43 -0.50 7.77
N TYR A 113 -12.93 -1.72 7.83
CA TYR A 113 -13.22 -2.78 6.88
C TYR A 113 -13.65 -4.04 7.63
N VAL A 114 -14.69 -4.70 7.12
CA VAL A 114 -15.20 -5.98 7.60
C VAL A 114 -15.01 -6.99 6.47
N MET A 115 -14.16 -8.00 6.67
CA MET A 115 -13.84 -9.01 5.69
C MET A 115 -14.65 -10.27 5.97
N MET A 116 -15.59 -10.60 5.09
CA MET A 116 -16.49 -11.73 5.21
C MET A 116 -16.16 -12.80 4.17
N ASP A 117 -15.84 -13.99 4.61
CA ASP A 117 -15.78 -15.16 3.72
C ASP A 117 -17.19 -15.57 3.24
N SER A 118 -17.25 -16.56 2.36
CA SER A 118 -18.52 -17.02 1.80
C SER A 118 -19.52 -17.50 2.87
N ALA A 119 -19.04 -18.12 3.96
CA ALA A 119 -19.89 -18.62 5.04
C ALA A 119 -20.46 -17.43 5.86
N ALA A 120 -19.62 -16.47 6.21
CA ALA A 120 -20.03 -15.28 6.93
C ALA A 120 -20.97 -14.40 6.07
N ALA A 121 -20.69 -14.26 4.77
CA ALA A 121 -21.51 -13.49 3.84
C ALA A 121 -22.89 -14.15 3.57
N ALA A 122 -23.00 -15.47 3.65
CA ALA A 122 -24.27 -16.19 3.55
C ALA A 122 -25.24 -15.86 4.70
N LEU A 123 -24.72 -15.43 5.86
CA LEU A 123 -25.53 -14.95 7.00
C LEU A 123 -26.02 -13.50 6.80
N GLY A 124 -25.67 -12.86 5.69
CA GLY A 124 -26.00 -11.48 5.35
C GLY A 124 -24.83 -10.52 5.58
N THR A 125 -24.81 -9.45 4.79
CA THR A 125 -23.77 -8.40 4.84
C THR A 125 -24.25 -7.12 5.56
N ASP A 126 -25.47 -7.11 6.07
CA ASP A 126 -26.03 -6.00 6.84
C ASP A 126 -25.46 -6.02 8.28
N LEU A 127 -24.54 -5.12 8.57
CA LEU A 127 -23.83 -5.06 9.84
C LEU A 127 -24.76 -4.77 11.02
N GLN A 128 -25.82 -3.95 10.83
CA GLN A 128 -26.80 -3.63 11.87
C GLN A 128 -27.60 -4.89 12.24
N ARG A 129 -28.09 -5.65 11.26
CA ARG A 129 -28.80 -6.91 11.49
C ARG A 129 -27.94 -7.96 12.16
N ARG A 130 -26.63 -7.95 11.89
CA ARG A 130 -25.66 -8.82 12.53
C ARG A 130 -25.26 -8.37 13.95
N GLY A 131 -25.73 -7.22 14.39
CA GLY A 131 -25.47 -6.70 15.74
C GLY A 131 -24.08 -6.11 15.92
N PHE A 132 -23.43 -5.65 14.85
CA PHE A 132 -22.15 -4.94 14.97
C PHE A 132 -22.31 -3.67 15.80
N PRO A 133 -21.24 -3.25 16.53
CA PRO A 133 -21.24 -1.97 17.25
C PRO A 133 -21.52 -0.77 16.32
N GLU A 134 -22.13 0.27 16.87
CA GLU A 134 -22.59 1.45 16.11
C GLU A 134 -21.45 2.09 15.30
N ASP A 135 -20.26 2.16 15.88
CA ASP A 135 -19.06 2.72 15.25
C ASP A 135 -18.48 1.86 14.11
N TRP A 136 -19.06 0.67 13.85
CA TRP A 136 -18.71 -0.22 12.73
C TRP A 136 -19.78 -0.25 11.64
N LEU A 137 -20.93 0.37 11.83
CA LEU A 137 -22.05 0.31 10.87
C LEU A 137 -21.72 0.99 9.53
N SER A 138 -20.77 1.92 9.52
CA SER A 138 -20.26 2.57 8.31
C SER A 138 -19.05 1.88 7.67
N ALA A 139 -18.62 0.74 8.22
CA ALA A 139 -17.47 0.01 7.69
C ALA A 139 -17.75 -0.53 6.29
N VAL A 140 -16.71 -0.54 5.45
CA VAL A 140 -16.76 -1.17 4.12
C VAL A 140 -16.74 -2.68 4.28
N VAL A 141 -17.78 -3.33 3.75
CA VAL A 141 -17.86 -4.81 3.78
C VAL A 141 -17.22 -5.38 2.52
N LEU A 142 -16.19 -6.18 2.70
CA LEU A 142 -15.49 -6.88 1.63
C LEU A 142 -15.80 -8.37 1.68
N ARG A 143 -16.12 -8.96 0.53
CA ARG A 143 -16.26 -10.41 0.39
C ARG A 143 -14.91 -10.99 0.03
N VAL A 144 -14.37 -11.86 0.89
CA VAL A 144 -13.06 -12.49 0.69
C VAL A 144 -13.23 -14.00 0.45
N PRO A 145 -12.30 -14.66 -0.29
CA PRO A 145 -11.10 -14.09 -0.91
C PRO A 145 -11.40 -13.23 -2.14
N LEU A 146 -10.61 -12.18 -2.33
CA LEU A 146 -10.68 -11.33 -3.51
C LEU A 146 -10.07 -12.02 -4.73
N ASN A 147 -10.58 -11.68 -5.94
CA ASN A 147 -10.09 -12.23 -7.20
C ASN A 147 -9.61 -11.15 -8.17
N ARG A 148 -10.30 -10.03 -8.26
CA ARG A 148 -10.05 -8.99 -9.26
C ARG A 148 -9.80 -7.64 -8.59
N VAL A 149 -8.55 -7.22 -8.60
CA VAL A 149 -8.10 -6.02 -7.86
C VAL A 149 -7.39 -5.06 -8.81
N ALA A 150 -7.68 -3.77 -8.65
CA ALA A 150 -6.85 -2.70 -9.18
C ALA A 150 -5.90 -2.23 -8.06
N ALA A 151 -4.59 -2.28 -8.30
CA ALA A 151 -3.55 -1.83 -7.38
C ALA A 151 -2.93 -0.54 -7.92
N LEU A 152 -3.25 0.60 -7.31
CA LEU A 152 -2.91 1.92 -7.84
C LEU A 152 -1.56 2.45 -7.33
N SER A 153 -0.81 1.63 -6.58
CA SER A 153 0.58 1.89 -6.17
C SER A 153 1.47 0.69 -6.47
N THR A 154 2.73 0.94 -6.82
CA THR A 154 3.73 -0.13 -7.03
C THR A 154 4.03 -0.90 -5.74
N SER A 155 3.90 -0.28 -4.57
CA SER A 155 4.03 -0.96 -3.28
C SER A 155 2.92 -2.01 -3.09
N GLN A 156 1.69 -1.69 -3.43
CA GLN A 156 0.56 -2.64 -3.41
C GLN A 156 0.82 -3.82 -4.35
N VAL A 157 1.31 -3.55 -5.55
CA VAL A 157 1.75 -4.58 -6.51
C VAL A 157 2.83 -5.47 -5.88
N GLY A 158 3.82 -4.89 -5.21
CA GLY A 158 4.91 -5.61 -4.54
C GLY A 158 4.41 -6.65 -3.51
N TYR A 159 3.44 -6.29 -2.65
CA TYR A 159 2.83 -7.25 -1.70
C TYR A 159 2.10 -8.38 -2.43
N MET A 160 1.32 -8.04 -3.44
CA MET A 160 0.57 -9.04 -4.21
C MET A 160 1.52 -10.00 -4.94
N LEU A 161 2.58 -9.51 -5.57
CA LEU A 161 3.59 -10.35 -6.21
C LEU A 161 4.33 -11.24 -5.20
N ARG A 162 4.67 -10.73 -4.03
CA ARG A 162 5.32 -11.51 -2.96
C ARG A 162 4.47 -12.68 -2.48
N LEU A 163 3.15 -12.52 -2.52
CA LEU A 163 2.16 -13.54 -2.17
C LEU A 163 1.76 -14.46 -3.34
N GLY A 164 2.30 -14.25 -4.55
CA GLY A 164 1.97 -15.03 -5.74
C GLY A 164 0.64 -14.65 -6.40
N LEU A 165 0.12 -13.45 -6.12
CA LEU A 165 -1.20 -12.96 -6.54
C LEU A 165 -1.15 -12.15 -7.85
N ARG A 166 -0.19 -12.39 -8.74
CA ARG A 166 -0.05 -11.66 -10.01
C ARG A 166 -1.34 -11.70 -10.85
N ASP A 167 -1.99 -12.86 -10.88
CA ASP A 167 -3.17 -13.07 -11.72
C ASP A 167 -4.43 -12.38 -11.19
N ASN A 168 -4.41 -11.96 -9.92
CA ASN A 168 -5.49 -11.18 -9.30
C ASN A 168 -5.41 -9.69 -9.65
N ILE A 169 -4.27 -9.21 -10.17
CA ILE A 169 -4.07 -7.81 -10.58
C ILE A 169 -4.64 -7.63 -11.99
N VAL A 170 -5.73 -6.88 -12.11
CA VAL A 170 -6.38 -6.58 -13.39
C VAL A 170 -6.28 -5.10 -13.80
N GLY A 171 -5.81 -4.25 -12.88
CA GLY A 171 -5.53 -2.83 -13.13
C GLY A 171 -4.37 -2.35 -12.28
N VAL A 172 -3.59 -1.42 -12.83
CA VAL A 172 -2.47 -0.74 -12.16
C VAL A 172 -2.55 0.76 -12.46
N SER A 173 -1.88 1.60 -11.64
CA SER A 173 -1.89 3.05 -11.90
C SER A 173 -1.32 3.40 -13.26
N ASP A 174 -0.10 2.93 -13.56
CA ASP A 174 0.55 3.10 -14.86
C ASP A 174 1.52 1.94 -15.11
N GLY A 175 1.25 1.16 -16.16
CA GLY A 175 2.01 -0.04 -16.49
C GLY A 175 3.50 0.24 -16.74
N GLN A 176 3.89 1.46 -17.13
CA GLN A 176 5.31 1.79 -17.35
C GLN A 176 6.16 1.75 -16.08
N TYR A 177 5.55 1.88 -14.88
CA TYR A 177 6.27 1.86 -13.60
C TYR A 177 6.31 0.48 -12.95
N ILE A 178 5.72 -0.54 -13.55
CA ILE A 178 5.76 -1.91 -13.04
C ILE A 178 7.13 -2.52 -13.29
N VAL A 179 7.67 -3.21 -12.28
CA VAL A 179 8.98 -3.86 -12.34
C VAL A 179 8.87 -5.32 -12.74
N ASP A 180 7.84 -6.03 -12.29
CA ASP A 180 7.59 -7.41 -12.73
C ASP A 180 7.39 -7.48 -14.25
N SER A 181 8.27 -8.20 -14.95
CA SER A 181 8.29 -8.23 -16.41
C SER A 181 7.00 -8.80 -17.03
N ILE A 182 6.40 -9.79 -16.37
CA ILE A 182 5.16 -10.43 -16.86
C ILE A 182 3.99 -9.45 -16.73
N LEU A 183 3.88 -8.79 -15.57
CA LEU A 183 2.81 -7.82 -15.34
C LEU A 183 3.00 -6.58 -16.23
N TYR A 184 4.26 -6.14 -16.42
CA TYR A 184 4.60 -5.08 -17.36
C TYR A 184 4.13 -5.41 -18.79
N GLU A 185 4.46 -6.61 -19.30
CA GLU A 185 4.01 -7.05 -20.62
C GLU A 185 2.48 -7.11 -20.73
N ARG A 186 1.79 -7.58 -19.68
CA ARG A 186 0.33 -7.60 -19.64
C ARG A 186 -0.26 -6.19 -19.71
N ALA A 187 0.36 -5.22 -19.07
CA ALA A 187 -0.06 -3.81 -19.14
C ALA A 187 0.19 -3.22 -20.54
N GLN A 188 1.33 -3.54 -21.17
CA GLN A 188 1.60 -3.12 -22.55
C GLN A 188 0.62 -3.72 -23.57
N LYS A 189 0.15 -4.95 -23.33
CA LYS A 189 -0.86 -5.65 -24.17
C LYS A 189 -2.31 -5.30 -23.81
N ASN A 190 -2.53 -4.39 -22.85
CA ASN A 190 -3.85 -4.02 -22.30
C ASN A 190 -4.66 -5.20 -21.72
N THR A 191 -4.01 -6.29 -21.30
CA THR A 191 -4.65 -7.39 -20.57
C THR A 191 -4.69 -7.11 -19.06
N VAL A 192 -3.88 -6.17 -18.59
CA VAL A 192 -3.99 -5.46 -17.32
C VAL A 192 -4.14 -3.98 -17.65
N ALA A 193 -5.15 -3.32 -17.11
CA ALA A 193 -5.46 -1.95 -17.45
C ALA A 193 -4.49 -0.96 -16.79
N SER A 194 -3.93 -0.03 -17.57
CA SER A 194 -3.27 1.17 -17.04
C SER A 194 -4.32 2.25 -16.80
N ILE A 195 -4.64 2.50 -15.54
CA ILE A 195 -5.74 3.38 -15.12
C ILE A 195 -5.39 4.84 -15.43
N GLY A 196 -4.19 5.28 -15.05
CA GLY A 196 -3.77 6.68 -15.17
C GLY A 196 -4.34 7.56 -14.04
N TYR A 197 -4.13 8.88 -14.23
CA TYR A 197 -4.58 9.92 -13.30
C TYR A 197 -5.39 11.00 -14.04
N ASP A 198 -5.86 10.68 -15.24
CA ASP A 198 -6.66 11.56 -16.07
C ASP A 198 -8.17 11.41 -15.77
N ALA A 199 -8.98 12.24 -16.43
CA ALA A 199 -10.44 12.23 -16.26
C ALA A 199 -11.09 10.89 -16.66
N GLY A 200 -10.41 10.04 -17.43
CA GLY A 200 -10.90 8.71 -17.82
C GLY A 200 -10.56 7.59 -16.84
N ALA A 201 -9.85 7.89 -15.76
CA ALA A 201 -9.42 6.88 -14.78
C ALA A 201 -10.61 6.15 -14.14
N LEU A 202 -11.66 6.91 -13.80
CA LEU A 202 -12.85 6.37 -13.14
C LEU A 202 -13.63 5.42 -14.05
N GLU A 203 -13.83 5.79 -15.33
CA GLU A 203 -14.50 4.95 -16.32
C GLU A 203 -13.75 3.64 -16.54
N LYS A 204 -12.40 3.68 -16.59
CA LYS A 204 -11.58 2.48 -16.70
C LYS A 204 -11.76 1.57 -15.49
N LEU A 205 -11.74 2.11 -14.26
CA LEU A 205 -11.99 1.33 -13.04
C LEU A 205 -13.37 0.69 -13.04
N MET A 206 -14.41 1.43 -13.41
CA MET A 206 -15.80 0.93 -13.46
C MET A 206 -15.98 -0.20 -14.49
N ALA A 207 -15.21 -0.19 -15.57
CA ALA A 207 -15.28 -1.21 -16.62
C ALA A 207 -14.62 -2.55 -16.24
N LEU A 208 -13.81 -2.59 -15.15
CA LEU A 208 -13.00 -3.77 -14.83
C LEU A 208 -13.71 -4.83 -13.99
N ASN A 209 -14.94 -4.57 -13.48
CA ASN A 209 -15.66 -5.48 -12.59
C ASN A 209 -14.78 -5.92 -11.40
N LEU A 210 -14.40 -4.97 -10.57
CA LEU A 210 -13.45 -5.14 -9.48
C LEU A 210 -14.11 -5.61 -8.19
N ASP A 211 -13.43 -6.49 -7.47
CA ASP A 211 -13.76 -6.82 -6.08
C ASP A 211 -13.22 -5.75 -5.11
N LEU A 212 -12.12 -5.07 -5.49
CA LEU A 212 -11.50 -4.02 -4.69
C LEU A 212 -10.62 -3.10 -5.56
N VAL A 213 -10.67 -1.81 -5.27
CA VAL A 213 -9.64 -0.84 -5.64
C VAL A 213 -8.74 -0.61 -4.42
N LEU A 214 -7.46 -0.90 -4.55
CA LEU A 214 -6.44 -0.49 -3.60
C LEU A 214 -5.89 0.85 -4.08
N ASP A 215 -5.98 1.87 -3.24
CA ASP A 215 -5.52 3.22 -3.53
C ASP A 215 -4.73 3.79 -2.34
N PHE A 216 -4.18 4.95 -2.49
CA PHE A 216 -3.49 5.71 -1.45
C PHE A 216 -3.81 7.20 -1.61
N THR A 217 -3.59 7.99 -0.55
CA THR A 217 -3.77 9.43 -0.61
C THR A 217 -2.56 10.16 -0.06
N THR A 218 -2.19 11.25 -0.72
CA THR A 218 -1.12 12.17 -0.30
C THR A 218 -1.68 13.52 0.16
N GLY A 219 -2.99 13.74 -0.02
CA GLY A 219 -3.64 15.03 0.21
C GLY A 219 -3.39 16.04 -0.90
N GLY A 220 -2.88 15.60 -2.05
CA GLY A 220 -2.60 16.47 -3.19
C GLY A 220 -3.76 16.55 -4.19
N ASP A 221 -3.68 17.52 -5.10
CA ASP A 221 -4.70 17.81 -6.14
C ASP A 221 -4.92 16.63 -7.12
N TYR A 222 -4.08 15.62 -7.09
CA TYR A 222 -4.12 14.45 -7.99
C TYR A 222 -4.64 13.19 -7.31
N ASP A 223 -5.06 13.29 -6.07
CA ASP A 223 -5.67 12.16 -5.37
C ASP A 223 -7.08 11.91 -5.94
N ASN A 224 -7.31 10.69 -6.41
CA ASN A 224 -8.60 10.29 -6.99
C ASN A 224 -9.51 9.57 -6.00
N TYR A 225 -9.02 9.30 -4.77
CA TYR A 225 -9.75 8.46 -3.82
C TYR A 225 -11.15 8.97 -3.51
N GLU A 226 -11.34 10.30 -3.36
CA GLU A 226 -12.67 10.88 -3.10
C GLU A 226 -13.65 10.65 -4.27
N GLN A 227 -13.15 10.71 -5.50
CA GLN A 227 -13.97 10.47 -6.69
C GLN A 227 -14.36 8.98 -6.75
N ILE A 228 -13.42 8.07 -6.46
CA ILE A 228 -13.67 6.63 -6.41
C ILE A 228 -14.63 6.30 -5.26
N ALA A 229 -14.46 6.91 -4.08
CA ALA A 229 -15.32 6.71 -2.91
C ALA A 229 -16.78 7.13 -3.14
N ARG A 230 -17.04 8.05 -4.08
CA ARG A 230 -18.41 8.45 -4.48
C ARG A 230 -19.07 7.46 -5.43
N THR A 231 -18.35 6.44 -5.87
CA THR A 231 -18.90 5.34 -6.68
C THR A 231 -19.32 4.17 -5.81
N ASN A 232 -19.85 3.12 -6.42
CA ASN A 232 -20.14 1.86 -5.74
C ASN A 232 -18.95 0.87 -5.76
N LEU A 233 -17.77 1.31 -6.20
CA LEU A 233 -16.58 0.46 -6.21
C LEU A 233 -16.08 0.27 -4.78
N PRO A 234 -15.87 -0.96 -4.31
CA PRO A 234 -15.20 -1.19 -3.05
C PRO A 234 -13.79 -0.59 -3.08
N LEU A 235 -13.48 0.28 -2.13
CA LEU A 235 -12.22 1.02 -2.06
C LEU A 235 -11.54 0.77 -0.72
N MET A 236 -10.24 0.47 -0.75
CA MET A 236 -9.39 0.46 0.42
C MET A 236 -8.21 1.40 0.21
N LEU A 237 -8.08 2.39 1.09
CA LEU A 237 -6.86 3.18 1.19
C LEU A 237 -5.80 2.38 1.94
N THR A 238 -4.57 2.43 1.47
CA THR A 238 -3.41 1.83 2.14
C THR A 238 -2.39 2.93 2.46
N SER A 239 -1.68 2.78 3.57
CA SER A 239 -0.76 3.81 4.10
C SER A 239 0.62 3.25 4.40
N GLU A 240 1.00 2.14 3.77
CA GLU A 240 2.30 1.50 3.93
C GLU A 240 3.47 2.42 3.58
N TRP A 241 3.25 3.37 2.67
CA TRP A 241 4.24 4.36 2.30
C TRP A 241 4.55 5.35 3.44
N GLN A 242 3.62 5.48 4.40
CA GLN A 242 3.76 6.33 5.58
C GLN A 242 4.51 5.66 6.74
N GLU A 243 4.75 4.34 6.68
CA GLU A 243 5.42 3.60 7.74
C GLU A 243 6.85 4.08 7.97
N ASN A 244 7.21 4.12 9.24
CA ASN A 244 8.49 4.66 9.68
C ASN A 244 9.61 3.60 9.72
N THR A 245 9.27 2.31 9.70
CA THR A 245 10.27 1.23 9.79
C THR A 245 10.08 0.21 8.67
N PRO A 246 11.16 -0.49 8.26
CA PRO A 246 11.05 -1.55 7.24
C PRO A 246 10.14 -2.69 7.66
N LEU A 247 10.11 -3.06 8.95
CA LEU A 247 9.25 -4.15 9.43
C LEU A 247 7.79 -3.75 9.51
N ALA A 248 7.47 -2.53 9.95
CA ALA A 248 6.09 -2.01 9.93
C ALA A 248 5.56 -1.94 8.49
N LYS A 249 6.40 -1.51 7.54
CA LYS A 249 6.05 -1.52 6.11
C LYS A 249 5.78 -2.94 5.60
N LEU A 250 6.64 -3.91 5.90
CA LEU A 250 6.43 -5.30 5.51
C LEU A 250 5.15 -5.88 6.13
N GLU A 251 4.79 -5.47 7.35
CA GLU A 251 3.67 -6.07 8.09
C GLU A 251 2.32 -5.93 7.37
N TRP A 252 2.17 -4.96 6.50
CA TRP A 252 1.00 -4.82 5.63
C TRP A 252 0.70 -6.08 4.82
N ILE A 253 1.68 -6.94 4.56
CA ILE A 253 1.48 -8.24 3.88
C ILE A 253 0.42 -9.11 4.59
N LYS A 254 0.26 -8.97 5.92
CA LYS A 254 -0.75 -9.71 6.68
C LYS A 254 -2.17 -9.31 6.29
N LEU A 255 -2.41 -8.01 6.06
CA LEU A 255 -3.69 -7.52 5.57
C LEU A 255 -4.02 -8.13 4.20
N TYR A 256 -3.05 -8.15 3.28
CA TYR A 256 -3.20 -8.84 1.98
C TYR A 256 -3.49 -10.33 2.16
N GLY A 257 -2.82 -10.98 3.13
CA GLY A 257 -3.10 -12.39 3.47
C GLY A 257 -4.56 -12.65 3.84
N ILE A 258 -5.18 -11.74 4.58
CA ILE A 258 -6.61 -11.81 4.93
C ILE A 258 -7.48 -11.57 3.69
N LEU A 259 -7.21 -10.50 2.94
CA LEU A 259 -7.97 -10.12 1.75
C LEU A 259 -8.04 -11.24 0.69
N PHE A 260 -6.98 -12.02 0.57
CA PHE A 260 -6.90 -13.10 -0.43
C PHE A 260 -7.04 -14.51 0.16
N GLY A 261 -7.39 -14.66 1.45
CA GLY A 261 -7.63 -15.95 2.09
C GLY A 261 -6.38 -16.83 2.28
N ILE A 262 -5.20 -16.23 2.28
CA ILE A 262 -3.89 -16.89 2.40
C ILE A 262 -3.10 -16.38 3.61
N ARG A 263 -3.79 -16.08 4.70
CA ARG A 263 -3.23 -15.48 5.92
C ARG A 263 -2.02 -16.25 6.46
N ALA A 264 -2.10 -17.59 6.54
CA ALA A 264 -0.99 -18.39 7.04
C ALA A 264 0.31 -18.24 6.23
N GLN A 265 0.19 -18.08 4.91
CA GLN A 265 1.33 -17.81 4.03
C GLN A 265 1.92 -16.41 4.31
N ALA A 266 1.08 -15.39 4.42
CA ALA A 266 1.51 -14.02 4.71
C ALA A 266 2.21 -13.92 6.07
N ASP A 267 1.64 -14.53 7.12
CA ASP A 267 2.23 -14.59 8.46
C ASP A 267 3.58 -15.32 8.47
N SER A 268 3.71 -16.37 7.66
CA SER A 268 4.97 -17.11 7.51
C SER A 268 6.06 -16.26 6.86
N ILE A 269 5.72 -15.54 5.78
CA ILE A 269 6.64 -14.62 5.10
C ILE A 269 7.08 -13.51 6.06
N TYR A 270 6.13 -12.87 6.74
CA TYR A 270 6.43 -11.82 7.70
C TYR A 270 7.40 -12.29 8.78
N ARG A 271 7.14 -13.43 9.42
CA ARG A 271 8.01 -13.98 10.48
C ARG A 271 9.43 -14.27 9.97
N GLN A 272 9.55 -14.89 8.81
CA GLN A 272 10.86 -15.22 8.23
C GLN A 272 11.67 -13.97 7.90
N GLU A 273 11.04 -12.97 7.29
CA GLU A 273 11.71 -11.71 6.94
C GLU A 273 12.08 -10.91 8.20
N LYS A 274 11.21 -10.89 9.21
CA LYS A 274 11.49 -10.26 10.51
C LYS A 274 12.69 -10.91 11.19
N GLU A 275 12.74 -12.23 11.26
CA GLU A 275 13.86 -12.96 11.86
C GLU A 275 15.19 -12.67 11.15
N LYS A 276 15.19 -12.67 9.81
CA LYS A 276 16.38 -12.31 9.03
C LYS A 276 16.83 -10.87 9.31
N TYR A 277 15.87 -9.93 9.31
CA TYR A 277 16.13 -8.51 9.51
C TYR A 277 16.75 -8.25 10.91
N GLU A 278 16.11 -8.77 11.95
CA GLU A 278 16.58 -8.60 13.35
C GLU A 278 17.93 -9.29 13.57
N THR A 279 18.16 -10.46 12.99
CA THR A 279 19.45 -11.15 13.04
C THR A 279 20.54 -10.31 12.41
N LEU A 280 20.32 -9.78 11.21
CA LEU A 280 21.31 -8.94 10.54
C LEU A 280 21.57 -7.65 11.31
N LYS A 281 20.52 -6.98 11.77
CA LYS A 281 20.61 -5.76 12.58
C LYS A 281 21.45 -5.97 13.85
N ALA A 282 21.22 -7.07 14.57
CA ALA A 282 22.00 -7.42 15.77
C ALA A 282 23.48 -7.68 15.44
N LEU A 283 23.76 -8.34 14.32
CA LEU A 283 25.13 -8.58 13.86
C LEU A 283 25.85 -7.29 13.47
N ILE A 284 25.18 -6.36 12.82
CA ILE A 284 25.73 -5.03 12.48
C ILE A 284 26.12 -4.31 13.77
N ALA A 285 25.20 -4.24 14.73
CA ALA A 285 25.43 -3.56 16.00
C ALA A 285 26.58 -4.20 16.83
N SER A 286 26.69 -5.54 16.81
CA SER A 286 27.79 -6.25 17.53
C SER A 286 29.16 -6.02 16.89
N THR A 287 29.23 -5.92 15.56
CA THR A 287 30.46 -5.62 14.83
C THR A 287 30.98 -4.22 15.19
N ASP A 288 30.07 -3.25 15.32
CA ASP A 288 30.43 -1.89 15.74
C ASP A 288 30.98 -1.85 17.18
N SER A 289 30.39 -2.63 18.08
CA SER A 289 30.86 -2.72 19.47
C SER A 289 32.22 -3.39 19.60
N LEU A 290 32.50 -4.42 18.78
CA LEU A 290 33.79 -5.13 18.79
C LEU A 290 34.91 -4.29 18.22
N SER A 291 34.68 -3.56 17.13
CA SER A 291 35.69 -2.70 16.53
C SER A 291 36.07 -1.55 17.43
N SER A 292 35.12 -0.97 18.18
CA SER A 292 35.39 0.05 19.20
C SER A 292 36.24 -0.45 20.37
N LEU A 293 36.18 -1.73 20.71
CA LEU A 293 36.99 -2.36 21.77
C LEU A 293 38.43 -2.68 21.33
N VAL A 294 38.64 -2.98 20.07
CA VAL A 294 39.95 -3.39 19.51
C VAL A 294 40.78 -2.19 19.11
N SER A 295 40.17 -1.12 18.64
CA SER A 295 40.85 0.10 18.18
C SER A 295 40.98 1.12 19.29
N ARG A 296 41.96 0.95 20.16
CA ARG A 296 42.29 1.96 21.23
C ARG A 296 42.74 3.33 20.68
N HIS A 297 42.86 3.51 19.37
CA HIS A 297 43.42 4.70 18.73
C HIS A 297 42.68 5.22 17.50
N SER A 298 41.55 4.60 17.09
CA SER A 298 40.65 5.22 16.12
C SER A 298 39.33 5.51 16.82
N SER A 299 38.98 6.79 16.92
CA SER A 299 37.60 7.19 17.15
C SER A 299 36.80 6.60 15.96
N GLU A 300 36.22 5.42 16.17
CA GLU A 300 35.32 4.87 15.15
C GLU A 300 34.15 5.84 15.00
N HIS A 301 34.32 6.69 14.04
CA HIS A 301 33.34 7.69 13.67
C HIS A 301 32.20 6.96 12.97
N CYS A 302 31.01 7.00 13.57
CA CYS A 302 29.80 6.54 12.89
C CYS A 302 29.65 7.33 11.58
N PRO A 303 29.59 6.68 10.40
CA PRO A 303 29.50 7.40 9.14
C PRO A 303 28.27 8.32 9.10
N ARG A 304 28.50 9.62 8.91
CA ARG A 304 27.42 10.62 8.87
C ARG A 304 26.76 10.60 7.50
N VAL A 305 25.49 10.27 7.49
CA VAL A 305 24.71 10.02 6.26
C VAL A 305 23.72 11.17 6.02
N LEU A 306 23.87 11.82 4.89
CA LEU A 306 22.93 12.81 4.33
C LEU A 306 21.90 12.09 3.47
N ALA A 307 20.66 12.57 3.43
CA ALA A 307 19.66 12.18 2.43
C ALA A 307 18.90 13.40 1.88
N GLY A 308 18.19 13.19 0.77
CA GLY A 308 17.39 14.23 0.14
C GLY A 308 18.15 14.99 -0.94
N MET A 309 17.53 16.05 -1.46
CA MET A 309 18.06 16.87 -2.56
C MET A 309 17.43 18.26 -2.57
N SER A 310 18.17 19.23 -3.14
CA SER A 310 17.64 20.55 -3.44
C SER A 310 16.68 20.49 -4.63
N TYR A 311 15.52 21.10 -4.47
CA TYR A 311 14.56 21.32 -5.56
C TYR A 311 13.98 22.73 -5.43
N GLY A 312 14.08 23.52 -6.52
CA GLY A 312 13.63 24.91 -6.50
C GLY A 312 14.34 25.78 -5.45
N GLY A 313 15.58 25.45 -5.07
CA GLY A 313 16.35 26.18 -4.05
C GLY A 313 16.08 25.75 -2.61
N VAL A 314 15.17 24.79 -2.38
CA VAL A 314 14.86 24.22 -1.09
C VAL A 314 15.34 22.77 -1.03
N TRP A 315 16.08 22.42 0.01
CA TRP A 315 16.49 21.03 0.27
C TRP A 315 15.36 20.29 0.97
N HIS A 316 14.90 19.20 0.37
CA HIS A 316 13.89 18.31 0.93
C HIS A 316 14.57 17.07 1.46
N ALA A 317 14.35 16.77 2.73
CA ALA A 317 14.92 15.61 3.41
C ALA A 317 13.89 14.87 4.25
N SER A 318 14.17 13.61 4.52
CA SER A 318 13.38 12.82 5.46
C SER A 318 13.71 13.22 6.91
N GLY A 319 12.71 13.31 7.78
CA GLY A 319 12.92 13.58 9.20
C GLY A 319 13.56 12.41 9.96
N GLY A 320 14.01 12.64 11.18
CA GLY A 320 14.79 11.68 11.96
C GLY A 320 14.01 10.43 12.43
N LYS A 321 12.67 10.46 12.37
CA LYS A 321 11.82 9.28 12.64
C LYS A 321 11.32 8.59 11.36
N SER A 322 11.75 9.04 10.20
CA SER A 322 11.32 8.49 8.91
C SER A 322 11.88 7.08 8.65
N PHE A 323 11.30 6.41 7.66
CA PHE A 323 11.81 5.14 7.11
C PHE A 323 13.30 5.23 6.74
N THR A 324 13.72 6.29 6.05
CA THR A 324 15.12 6.49 5.63
C THR A 324 16.04 6.61 6.84
N ALA A 325 15.68 7.43 7.83
CA ALA A 325 16.50 7.61 9.03
C ALA A 325 16.62 6.31 9.84
N ASN A 326 15.54 5.56 10.00
CA ASN A 326 15.54 4.27 10.68
C ASN A 326 16.37 3.23 9.93
N LEU A 327 16.25 3.14 8.62
CA LEU A 327 17.03 2.19 7.81
C LEU A 327 18.53 2.54 7.84
N VAL A 328 18.89 3.82 7.75
CA VAL A 328 20.29 4.29 7.89
C VAL A 328 20.87 3.91 9.25
N ARG A 329 20.13 4.14 10.33
CA ARG A 329 20.56 3.77 11.69
C ARG A 329 20.75 2.26 11.83
N ASP A 330 19.79 1.46 11.35
CA ASP A 330 19.85 0.00 11.44
C ASP A 330 20.98 -0.57 10.57
N ALA A 331 21.38 0.14 9.50
CA ALA A 331 22.55 -0.16 8.69
C ALA A 331 23.88 0.30 9.28
N GLY A 332 23.88 0.87 10.50
CA GLY A 332 25.07 1.34 11.22
C GLY A 332 25.60 2.69 10.76
N GLY A 333 24.74 3.54 10.18
CA GLY A 333 25.02 4.92 9.83
C GLY A 333 24.41 5.92 10.82
N CYS A 334 24.98 7.10 10.92
CA CYS A 334 24.49 8.22 11.69
C CYS A 334 23.79 9.23 10.76
N TYR A 335 22.46 9.18 10.74
CA TYR A 335 21.68 10.13 9.96
C TYR A 335 21.86 11.56 10.48
N VAL A 336 22.17 12.52 9.62
CA VAL A 336 22.54 13.88 10.02
C VAL A 336 21.46 14.64 10.81
N TRP A 337 20.19 14.30 10.60
CA TRP A 337 19.03 14.87 11.29
C TRP A 337 18.30 13.87 12.19
N ALA A 338 19.03 12.89 12.76
CA ALA A 338 18.45 11.82 13.58
C ALA A 338 17.68 12.31 14.81
N SER A 339 18.03 13.49 15.36
CA SER A 339 17.37 14.09 16.53
C SER A 339 16.03 14.77 16.19
N ASP A 340 15.76 15.03 14.92
CA ASP A 340 14.51 15.64 14.51
C ASP A 340 13.35 14.64 14.61
N THR A 341 12.17 15.12 15.00
CA THR A 341 11.00 14.26 15.21
C THR A 341 9.93 14.39 14.13
N SER A 342 10.14 15.28 13.16
CA SER A 342 9.23 15.45 12.03
C SER A 342 9.37 14.29 11.03
N ARG A 343 8.45 14.23 10.08
CA ARG A 343 8.47 13.25 8.98
C ARG A 343 9.28 13.74 7.79
N GLU A 344 9.14 15.01 7.49
CA GLU A 344 9.82 15.70 6.38
C GLU A 344 10.43 16.98 6.90
N LEU A 345 11.57 17.32 6.32
CA LEU A 345 12.36 18.50 6.63
C LEU A 345 12.58 19.29 5.36
N THR A 346 12.55 20.61 5.51
CA THR A 346 12.94 21.54 4.45
C THR A 346 13.99 22.50 4.97
N PHE A 347 15.06 22.68 4.22
CA PHE A 347 16.19 23.56 4.56
C PHE A 347 16.56 24.45 3.36
N SER A 348 17.15 25.59 3.64
CA SER A 348 17.95 26.29 2.62
C SER A 348 19.20 25.45 2.28
N PHE A 349 19.76 25.66 1.11
CA PHE A 349 21.02 24.98 0.78
C PHE A 349 22.16 25.37 1.75
N GLU A 350 22.17 26.59 2.24
CA GLU A 350 23.15 27.12 3.19
C GLU A 350 23.16 26.36 4.51
N GLU A 351 21.98 25.96 5.02
CA GLU A 351 21.86 25.13 6.22
C GLU A 351 22.45 23.73 5.99
N VAL A 352 22.21 23.14 4.82
CA VAL A 352 22.81 21.85 4.45
C VAL A 352 24.32 22.00 4.23
N TYR A 353 24.74 23.09 3.60
CA TYR A 353 26.15 23.39 3.36
C TYR A 353 26.96 23.55 4.64
N ALA A 354 26.36 24.03 5.72
CA ALA A 354 27.00 24.07 7.03
C ALA A 354 27.43 22.68 7.55
N LEU A 355 26.83 21.60 7.04
CA LEU A 355 27.19 20.21 7.34
C LEU A 355 28.19 19.62 6.33
N ALA A 356 28.53 20.31 5.24
CA ALA A 356 29.16 19.76 4.05
C ALA A 356 30.44 18.96 4.31
N ASP A 357 31.34 19.44 5.19
CA ASP A 357 32.60 18.78 5.51
C ASP A 357 32.46 17.63 6.50
N SER A 358 31.31 17.53 7.18
CA SER A 358 31.02 16.48 8.15
C SER A 358 30.21 15.31 7.60
N VAL A 359 29.75 15.39 6.34
CA VAL A 359 28.96 14.37 5.68
C VAL A 359 29.86 13.37 5.00
N ASP A 360 29.89 12.13 5.47
CA ASP A 360 30.71 11.06 4.93
C ASP A 360 30.05 10.39 3.70
N MET A 361 28.74 10.33 3.69
CA MET A 361 27.97 9.66 2.64
C MET A 361 26.65 10.37 2.37
N TRP A 362 26.20 10.30 1.12
CA TRP A 362 24.91 10.82 0.70
C TRP A 362 24.09 9.72 0.03
N VAL A 363 22.86 9.48 0.54
CA VAL A 363 21.94 8.48 0.01
C VAL A 363 20.66 9.14 -0.50
N ASN A 364 20.03 8.52 -1.49
CA ASN A 364 18.74 8.93 -2.05
C ASN A 364 18.72 10.42 -2.48
N PRO A 365 19.57 10.85 -3.43
CA PRO A 365 19.52 12.20 -3.97
C PRO A 365 18.28 12.41 -4.86
N SER A 366 17.10 12.08 -4.30
CA SER A 366 15.78 12.21 -4.92
C SER A 366 15.60 11.36 -6.20
N ALA A 367 15.04 11.92 -7.30
CA ALA A 367 14.81 11.17 -8.54
C ALA A 367 16.02 11.18 -9.50
N PHE A 368 17.13 11.82 -9.11
CA PHE A 368 18.28 12.01 -9.98
C PHE A 368 19.29 10.89 -9.80
N GLY A 369 19.56 10.20 -10.89
CA GLY A 369 20.40 9.02 -10.88
C GLY A 369 21.81 9.22 -11.40
N THR A 370 22.16 10.42 -11.87
CA THR A 370 23.47 10.74 -12.46
C THR A 370 24.10 11.98 -11.85
N VAL A 371 25.43 12.06 -11.93
CA VAL A 371 26.19 13.22 -11.47
C VAL A 371 25.74 14.49 -12.19
N ASP A 372 25.53 14.41 -13.50
CA ASP A 372 25.16 15.57 -14.32
C ASP A 372 23.74 16.10 -13.98
N GLU A 373 22.79 15.20 -13.76
CA GLU A 373 21.44 15.58 -13.31
C GLU A 373 21.48 16.32 -11.98
N ILE A 374 22.25 15.82 -11.02
CA ILE A 374 22.40 16.43 -9.69
C ILE A 374 23.05 17.81 -9.81
N LEU A 375 24.15 17.92 -10.55
CA LEU A 375 24.84 19.18 -10.75
C LEU A 375 24.02 20.21 -11.54
N SER A 376 23.15 19.77 -12.43
CA SER A 376 22.27 20.68 -13.18
C SER A 376 21.24 21.38 -12.29
N LEU A 377 20.86 20.74 -11.19
CA LEU A 377 19.89 21.29 -10.24
C LEU A 377 20.53 22.13 -9.14
N GLU A 378 21.65 21.66 -8.60
CA GLU A 378 22.33 22.31 -7.50
C GLU A 378 23.85 22.15 -7.67
N PRO A 379 24.50 23.04 -8.45
CA PRO A 379 25.94 22.94 -8.71
C PRO A 379 26.82 23.02 -7.46
N ARG A 380 26.31 23.58 -6.36
CA ARG A 380 27.05 23.78 -5.12
C ARG A 380 27.28 22.49 -4.33
N VAL A 381 26.53 21.38 -4.65
CA VAL A 381 26.72 20.08 -4.00
C VAL A 381 28.11 19.50 -4.20
N LYS A 382 28.84 19.93 -5.24
CA LYS A 382 30.26 19.58 -5.46
C LYS A 382 31.17 19.87 -4.25
N ASN A 383 30.74 20.77 -3.39
CA ASN A 383 31.47 21.15 -2.18
C ASN A 383 31.12 20.28 -0.97
N ILE A 384 30.11 19.41 -1.04
CA ILE A 384 29.79 18.43 0.01
C ILE A 384 30.84 17.32 -0.01
N LYS A 385 31.42 16.98 1.15
CA LYS A 385 32.48 15.96 1.29
C LYS A 385 32.08 14.63 0.62
N ALA A 386 30.88 14.10 0.87
CA ALA A 386 30.38 12.87 0.27
C ALA A 386 30.38 12.93 -1.26
N PHE A 387 30.08 14.07 -1.86
CA PHE A 387 30.12 14.26 -3.32
C PHE A 387 31.57 14.30 -3.83
N ARG A 388 32.48 15.02 -3.17
CA ARG A 388 33.94 15.05 -3.50
C ARG A 388 34.57 13.66 -3.41
N ASP A 389 34.20 12.91 -2.38
CA ASP A 389 34.72 11.56 -2.09
C ASP A 389 34.04 10.47 -2.94
N LYS A 390 33.09 10.86 -3.80
CA LYS A 390 32.31 9.96 -4.67
C LYS A 390 31.51 8.90 -3.89
N LEU A 391 31.03 9.26 -2.71
CA LEU A 391 30.23 8.40 -1.84
C LEU A 391 28.74 8.84 -1.86
N VAL A 392 28.16 8.85 -3.06
CA VAL A 392 26.76 9.16 -3.31
C VAL A 392 26.05 7.94 -3.88
N PHE A 393 24.99 7.51 -3.22
CA PHE A 393 24.26 6.29 -3.54
C PHE A 393 22.80 6.57 -3.82
N GLN A 394 22.34 6.10 -4.99
CA GLN A 394 20.95 6.19 -5.40
C GLN A 394 20.26 4.83 -5.23
N ASN A 395 18.98 4.85 -4.86
CA ASN A 395 18.15 3.66 -4.66
C ASN A 395 17.50 3.14 -5.95
N ASP A 396 18.12 3.33 -7.09
CA ASP A 396 17.63 2.94 -8.42
C ASP A 396 18.49 1.87 -9.11
N GLY A 397 19.19 1.08 -8.33
CA GLY A 397 20.09 0.04 -8.85
C GLY A 397 19.38 -1.16 -9.47
N LEU A 398 18.10 -1.38 -9.14
CA LEU A 398 17.29 -2.44 -9.73
C LEU A 398 16.02 -1.82 -10.34
N LYS A 399 15.90 -1.96 -11.67
CA LYS A 399 14.80 -1.35 -12.45
C LYS A 399 14.04 -2.41 -13.23
N GLY A 400 12.76 -2.11 -13.50
CA GLY A 400 11.93 -2.89 -14.40
C GLY A 400 12.21 -2.63 -15.89
N PRO A 401 11.46 -3.29 -16.77
CA PRO A 401 11.60 -3.10 -18.23
C PRO A 401 11.27 -1.69 -18.70
N GLY A 402 10.41 -0.98 -17.96
CA GLY A 402 10.03 0.40 -18.23
C GLY A 402 10.74 1.40 -17.33
N ALA A 403 9.99 2.31 -16.72
CA ALA A 403 10.49 3.33 -15.78
C ALA A 403 10.39 2.89 -14.31
N GLY A 404 9.97 1.64 -14.04
CA GLY A 404 9.77 1.10 -12.69
C GLY A 404 11.08 1.00 -11.91
N ASN A 405 11.00 1.33 -10.62
CA ASN A 405 12.11 1.20 -9.68
C ASN A 405 11.71 0.19 -8.59
N ASP A 406 12.44 -0.93 -8.51
CA ASP A 406 12.13 -2.03 -7.59
C ASP A 406 12.28 -1.67 -6.11
N PHE A 407 12.94 -0.56 -5.80
CA PHE A 407 12.95 -0.02 -4.43
C PHE A 407 11.54 0.27 -3.90
N TYR A 408 10.59 0.62 -4.79
CA TYR A 408 9.21 0.93 -4.45
C TYR A 408 8.23 -0.24 -4.69
N GLU A 409 8.70 -1.35 -5.29
CA GLU A 409 7.89 -2.55 -5.56
C GLU A 409 8.39 -3.75 -4.76
N GLY A 410 9.55 -4.30 -5.08
CA GLY A 410 10.05 -5.53 -4.48
C GLY A 410 10.77 -5.35 -3.15
N ALA A 411 11.54 -4.26 -2.98
CA ALA A 411 12.34 -4.05 -1.78
C ALA A 411 11.51 -3.92 -0.50
N ILE A 412 10.29 -3.36 -0.59
CA ILE A 412 9.40 -3.18 0.58
C ILE A 412 9.01 -4.50 1.25
N THR A 413 9.06 -5.60 0.52
CA THR A 413 8.74 -6.94 1.02
C THR A 413 9.98 -7.78 1.37
N ARG A 414 11.19 -7.17 1.30
CA ARG A 414 12.49 -7.80 1.55
C ARG A 414 13.38 -6.90 2.41
N PRO A 415 12.95 -6.57 3.63
CA PRO A 415 13.65 -5.60 4.48
C PRO A 415 15.06 -6.05 4.87
N ALA A 416 15.30 -7.36 5.01
CA ALA A 416 16.62 -7.88 5.36
C ALA A 416 17.65 -7.69 4.24
N GLU A 417 17.26 -8.00 3.01
CA GLU A 417 18.06 -7.77 1.81
C GLU A 417 18.33 -6.27 1.59
N LEU A 418 17.30 -5.44 1.84
CA LEU A 418 17.43 -3.98 1.75
C LEU A 418 18.40 -3.43 2.80
N LEU A 419 18.30 -3.89 4.05
CA LEU A 419 19.24 -3.56 5.12
C LEU A 419 20.67 -3.96 4.77
N TRP A 420 20.85 -5.20 4.28
CA TRP A 420 22.16 -5.71 3.83
C TRP A 420 22.76 -4.80 2.75
N ASN A 421 21.95 -4.41 1.77
CA ASN A 421 22.37 -3.59 0.64
C ASN A 421 22.85 -2.20 1.08
N LEU A 422 22.09 -1.52 1.96
CA LEU A 422 22.49 -0.22 2.49
C LEU A 422 23.71 -0.33 3.43
N THR A 423 23.77 -1.37 4.28
CA THR A 423 24.93 -1.61 5.15
C THR A 423 26.21 -1.77 4.35
N LYS A 424 26.14 -2.49 3.21
CA LYS A 424 27.29 -2.62 2.31
C LYS A 424 27.76 -1.27 1.76
N CYS A 425 26.83 -0.37 1.43
CA CYS A 425 27.16 0.99 0.98
C CYS A 425 27.83 1.79 2.11
N ILE A 426 27.29 1.72 3.33
CA ILE A 426 27.74 2.51 4.46
C ILE A 426 29.09 2.02 5.02
N LYS A 427 29.27 0.70 5.14
CA LYS A 427 30.42 0.09 5.83
C LYS A 427 31.42 -0.62 4.90
N GLY A 428 31.08 -0.76 3.62
CA GLY A 428 31.92 -1.51 2.64
C GLY A 428 31.86 -3.04 2.84
N SER A 429 31.58 -3.52 4.04
CA SER A 429 31.45 -4.95 4.37
C SER A 429 30.21 -5.20 5.21
N VAL A 430 29.65 -6.40 5.12
CA VAL A 430 28.46 -6.81 5.87
C VAL A 430 28.71 -8.19 6.48
N PRO A 431 28.29 -8.43 7.73
CA PRO A 431 28.34 -9.77 8.32
C PRO A 431 27.60 -10.78 7.44
N ARG A 432 28.15 -11.98 7.32
CA ARG A 432 27.54 -13.02 6.48
C ARG A 432 26.33 -13.63 7.18
N VAL A 433 25.18 -13.56 6.52
CA VAL A 433 23.94 -14.23 6.92
C VAL A 433 23.47 -15.07 5.74
N ASN A 434 23.52 -16.41 5.87
CA ASN A 434 23.29 -17.33 4.74
C ASN A 434 21.86 -17.27 4.15
N SER A 435 20.91 -16.77 4.92
CA SER A 435 19.51 -16.66 4.50
C SER A 435 19.19 -15.39 3.70
N ILE A 436 20.18 -14.48 3.52
CA ILE A 436 20.00 -13.23 2.77
C ILE A 436 20.43 -13.43 1.32
N ASP A 437 19.54 -13.06 0.41
CA ASP A 437 19.84 -13.04 -1.01
C ASP A 437 20.61 -11.79 -1.40
N THR A 438 21.90 -11.92 -1.65
CA THR A 438 22.79 -10.80 -1.98
C THR A 438 22.76 -10.40 -3.45
N SER A 439 21.90 -11.02 -4.26
CA SER A 439 21.74 -10.69 -5.69
C SER A 439 21.00 -9.36 -5.88
N TYR A 440 20.13 -8.99 -4.94
CA TYR A 440 19.44 -7.70 -4.96
C TYR A 440 20.42 -6.55 -4.75
N LYS A 441 20.34 -5.54 -5.61
CA LYS A 441 21.23 -4.36 -5.62
C LYS A 441 20.41 -3.09 -5.81
N TRP A 442 19.57 -2.74 -4.84
CA TRP A 442 18.75 -1.53 -4.92
C TRP A 442 19.57 -0.25 -4.84
N TYR A 443 20.64 -0.23 -4.03
CA TYR A 443 21.54 0.92 -3.96
C TYR A 443 22.72 0.74 -4.92
N ARG A 444 23.01 1.75 -5.69
CA ARG A 444 24.20 1.86 -6.54
C ARG A 444 24.91 3.20 -6.31
N ASN A 445 26.22 3.19 -6.44
CA ASN A 445 26.99 4.43 -6.48
C ASN A 445 26.77 5.12 -7.83
N ILE A 446 26.43 6.41 -7.80
CA ILE A 446 26.13 7.18 -9.03
C ILE A 446 27.34 7.43 -9.93
N TYR A 447 28.56 7.21 -9.43
CA TYR A 447 29.82 7.34 -10.18
C TYR A 447 30.23 6.06 -10.89
N ASN A 448 29.61 4.90 -10.53
CA ASN A 448 29.90 3.62 -11.15
C ASN A 448 28.77 3.29 -12.13
N PHE A 449 29.07 3.38 -13.41
CA PHE A 449 28.18 2.96 -14.51
C PHE A 449 28.44 1.53 -14.92
#